data_d0a15c577d80accf934629d88da834d1
#
_entry.id   d0a15c577d80accf934629d88da834d1
#
_cell.length_a   1.000
_cell.length_b   1.000
_cell.length_c   1.000
_cell.angle_alpha   90.00
_cell.angle_beta   90.00
_cell.angle_gamma   90.00
#
_symmetry.space_group_name_H-M   'P 1'
#
loop_
_entity.id
_entity.type
_entity.pdbx_description
1 polymer ?
#
loop_
_entity_poly.entity_id
_entity_poly.type
_entity_poly.pdbx_seq_one_letter_code
_entity_poly.pdbx_strand_id
1 'polypeptide(L)'
;MVKINEQKIFAPSLQTLNTQINLCGTLIIRGKTMIGCGNKIIVAKGAVLDLGANTKITDFCNIDCWTNISIGDGSTIAHRSQIMDSNHHFVVNINKGIIANNMSPISIGKETWICNSTTITGGAKIPSHCIVGSNSLVNKDFSKEGDTCLIAGMPAKVITNGIFRVYDQDNEDMLINYFRNCDNPYSVKDEDIPSLMGESNTLI
;
A
#
# COMPACT_ATOMS: atom_id res chain seq x y z
N MET A 1 -2.29 2.82 18.71
CA MET A 1 -1.02 3.59 18.87
C MET A 1 -0.51 3.97 17.49
N VAL A 2 -0.19 5.22 17.26
CA VAL A 2 0.45 5.71 16.03
C VAL A 2 1.92 5.93 16.32
N LYS A 3 2.81 5.42 15.48
CA LYS A 3 4.25 5.63 15.55
C LYS A 3 4.69 6.38 14.29
N ILE A 4 5.34 7.53 14.47
CA ILE A 4 5.85 8.36 13.36
C ILE A 4 7.36 8.47 13.52
N ASN A 5 8.09 8.50 12.40
CA ASN A 5 9.55 8.47 12.35
C ASN A 5 10.16 7.22 13.04
N GLU A 6 9.40 6.11 13.07
CA GLU A 6 9.93 4.84 13.54
C GLU A 6 10.90 4.27 12.50
N GLN A 7 12.13 4.06 12.91
CA GLN A 7 13.15 3.45 12.06
C GLN A 7 13.32 1.98 12.37
N LYS A 8 13.50 1.19 11.33
CA LYS A 8 14.08 -0.15 11.46
C LYS A 8 15.61 -0.04 11.62
N ILE A 9 16.17 -0.96 12.39
CA ILE A 9 17.61 -1.04 12.77
C ILE A 9 18.58 -0.98 11.58
N PHE A 10 18.09 -1.22 10.35
CA PHE A 10 18.92 -1.35 9.14
C PHE A 10 19.30 -0.03 8.45
N ALA A 11 18.81 1.11 8.92
CA ALA A 11 19.06 2.38 8.24
C ALA A 11 19.34 3.54 9.20
N PRO A 12 20.38 3.47 10.05
CA PRO A 12 20.68 4.52 11.04
C PRO A 12 21.00 5.88 10.40
N SER A 13 21.41 5.92 9.13
CA SER A 13 21.66 7.16 8.39
C SER A 13 20.41 7.98 8.09
N LEU A 14 19.21 7.39 8.21
CA LEU A 14 17.94 8.05 7.96
C LEU A 14 17.37 8.78 9.20
N GLN A 15 18.02 8.68 10.35
CA GLN A 15 17.56 9.24 11.62
C GLN A 15 17.34 10.75 11.63
N THR A 16 17.92 11.47 10.69
CA THR A 16 17.79 12.93 10.59
C THR A 16 16.65 13.39 9.67
N LEU A 17 15.99 12.48 8.96
CA LEU A 17 14.96 12.81 7.98
C LEU A 17 13.56 12.65 8.57
N ASN A 18 13.00 13.77 9.00
CA ASN A 18 11.67 13.79 9.59
C ASN A 18 10.58 13.61 8.53
N THR A 19 9.54 12.86 8.88
CA THR A 19 8.29 12.83 8.14
C THR A 19 7.57 14.16 8.30
N GLN A 20 7.07 14.69 7.19
CA GLN A 20 6.27 15.91 7.12
C GLN A 20 4.81 15.56 6.85
N ILE A 21 3.91 16.04 7.69
CA ILE A 21 2.46 15.88 7.50
C ILE A 21 1.85 17.27 7.39
N ASN A 22 1.32 17.61 6.22
CA ASN A 22 0.55 18.82 5.98
C ASN A 22 -0.94 18.46 5.96
N LEU A 23 -1.62 18.71 7.07
CA LEU A 23 -3.00 18.31 7.29
C LEU A 23 -3.91 19.53 7.22
N CYS A 24 -4.54 19.74 6.06
CA CYS A 24 -5.58 20.74 5.85
C CYS A 24 -6.99 20.12 5.73
N GLY A 25 -7.06 18.81 5.51
CA GLY A 25 -8.27 17.99 5.45
C GLY A 25 -8.42 17.08 6.65
N THR A 26 -8.88 15.85 6.42
CA THR A 26 -9.14 14.86 7.47
C THR A 26 -8.19 13.67 7.31
N LEU A 27 -7.49 13.33 8.39
CA LEU A 27 -6.73 12.09 8.52
C LEU A 27 -7.43 11.17 9.50
N ILE A 28 -7.89 10.02 9.03
CA ILE A 28 -8.50 8.98 9.85
C ILE A 28 -7.47 7.88 10.08
N ILE A 29 -7.26 7.48 11.32
CA ILE A 29 -6.37 6.36 11.69
C ILE A 29 -7.19 5.39 12.53
N ARG A 30 -7.48 4.21 11.97
CA ARG A 30 -8.43 3.26 12.56
C ARG A 30 -7.81 2.35 13.63
N GLY A 31 -6.48 2.39 13.80
CA GLY A 31 -5.83 1.57 14.81
C GLY A 31 -4.33 1.80 14.88
N LYS A 32 -3.58 0.77 15.24
CA LYS A 32 -2.12 0.82 15.24
C LYS A 32 -1.62 1.12 13.83
N THR A 33 -0.78 2.12 13.67
CA THR A 33 -0.23 2.54 12.38
C THR A 33 1.23 2.93 12.56
N MET A 34 2.07 2.51 11.62
CA MET A 34 3.48 2.90 11.56
C MET A 34 3.69 3.81 10.35
N ILE A 35 4.31 4.95 10.59
CA ILE A 35 4.78 5.86 9.55
C ILE A 35 6.28 6.04 9.76
N GLY A 36 7.07 5.62 8.79
CA GLY A 36 8.52 5.68 8.82
C GLY A 36 9.07 7.09 8.65
N CYS A 37 10.36 7.18 8.32
CA CYS A 37 11.08 8.44 8.21
C CYS A 37 11.05 9.02 6.79
N GLY A 38 11.21 10.33 6.66
CA GLY A 38 11.35 11.02 5.38
C GLY A 38 10.11 11.00 4.50
N ASN A 39 8.95 10.66 5.05
CA ASN A 39 7.69 10.67 4.31
C ASN A 39 7.17 12.10 4.13
N LYS A 40 6.46 12.33 3.03
CA LYS A 40 5.67 13.53 2.81
C LYS A 40 4.21 13.14 2.64
N ILE A 41 3.37 13.60 3.57
CA ILE A 41 1.93 13.32 3.56
C ILE A 41 1.21 14.65 3.49
N ILE A 42 0.42 14.85 2.45
CA ILE A 42 -0.42 16.02 2.26
C ILE A 42 -1.87 15.56 2.24
N VAL A 43 -2.71 16.21 3.03
CA VAL A 43 -4.16 16.04 2.98
C VAL A 43 -4.77 17.41 2.76
N ALA A 44 -5.22 17.65 1.54
CA ALA A 44 -5.76 18.94 1.12
C ALA A 44 -7.09 19.26 1.81
N LYS A 45 -7.50 20.54 1.78
CA LYS A 45 -8.77 20.97 2.36
C LYS A 45 -9.95 20.22 1.73
N GLY A 46 -10.77 19.59 2.56
CA GLY A 46 -11.92 18.80 2.14
C GLY A 46 -11.60 17.37 1.72
N ALA A 47 -10.31 17.00 1.65
CA ALA A 47 -9.88 15.65 1.36
C ALA A 47 -9.89 14.74 2.61
N VAL A 48 -9.95 13.43 2.38
CA VAL A 48 -9.91 12.42 3.44
C VAL A 48 -8.84 11.37 3.12
N LEU A 49 -7.85 11.25 4.00
CA LEU A 49 -6.91 10.13 4.01
C LEU A 49 -7.33 9.17 5.13
N ASP A 50 -7.75 7.97 4.76
CA ASP A 50 -8.24 6.94 5.68
C ASP A 50 -7.25 5.78 5.75
N LEU A 51 -6.62 5.60 6.91
CA LEU A 51 -5.66 4.53 7.18
C LEU A 51 -6.29 3.48 8.07
N GLY A 52 -6.40 2.27 7.58
CA GLY A 52 -6.86 1.10 8.30
C GLY A 52 -5.95 0.73 9.48
N ALA A 53 -6.44 -0.16 10.34
CA ALA A 53 -5.67 -0.68 11.46
C ALA A 53 -4.44 -1.48 10.95
N ASN A 54 -3.35 -1.47 11.71
CA ASN A 54 -2.09 -2.16 11.41
C ASN A 54 -1.42 -1.77 10.08
N THR A 55 -1.81 -0.63 9.49
CA THR A 55 -1.18 -0.10 8.28
C THR A 55 0.27 0.28 8.54
N LYS A 56 1.15 0.01 7.56
CA LYS A 56 2.57 0.38 7.60
C LYS A 56 2.89 1.22 6.37
N ILE A 57 3.33 2.47 6.58
CA ILE A 57 3.91 3.33 5.56
C ILE A 57 5.40 3.41 5.90
N THR A 58 6.25 2.81 5.08
CA THR A 58 7.69 2.79 5.40
C THR A 58 8.37 4.10 5.03
N ASP A 59 9.64 4.11 4.64
CA ASP A 59 10.39 5.36 4.53
C ASP A 59 10.28 6.01 3.14
N PHE A 60 10.39 7.34 3.09
CA PHE A 60 10.43 8.13 1.85
C PHE A 60 9.21 7.99 0.94
N CYS A 61 8.05 7.61 1.47
CA CYS A 61 6.83 7.60 0.70
C CYS A 61 6.26 9.02 0.55
N ASN A 62 5.59 9.25 -0.58
CA ASN A 62 4.82 10.47 -0.82
C ASN A 62 3.34 10.11 -0.95
N ILE A 63 2.49 10.65 -0.06
CA ILE A 63 1.04 10.49 -0.12
C ILE A 63 0.45 11.88 -0.30
N ASP A 64 -0.25 12.08 -1.39
CA ASP A 64 -0.81 13.37 -1.78
C ASP A 64 -2.31 13.22 -2.06
N CYS A 65 -3.10 13.54 -1.03
CA CYS A 65 -4.54 13.31 -0.98
C CYS A 65 -5.28 14.64 -1.20
N TRP A 66 -5.97 14.74 -2.32
CA TRP A 66 -6.78 15.90 -2.72
C TRP A 66 -8.28 15.63 -2.73
N THR A 67 -8.68 14.35 -2.75
CA THR A 67 -10.08 13.91 -2.66
C THR A 67 -10.24 12.85 -1.57
N ASN A 68 -9.95 11.60 -1.90
CA ASN A 68 -10.07 10.49 -0.97
C ASN A 68 -9.05 9.41 -1.31
N ILE A 69 -8.22 9.07 -0.33
CA ILE A 69 -7.33 7.91 -0.39
C ILE A 69 -7.67 7.02 0.81
N SER A 70 -8.09 5.78 0.52
CA SER A 70 -8.32 4.76 1.54
C SER A 70 -7.31 3.63 1.43
N ILE A 71 -6.71 3.25 2.56
CA ILE A 71 -5.75 2.16 2.66
C ILE A 71 -6.30 1.18 3.71
N GLY A 72 -6.59 -0.05 3.29
CA GLY A 72 -7.20 -1.07 4.12
C GLY A 72 -6.29 -1.59 5.23
N ASP A 73 -6.91 -2.26 6.22
CA ASP A 73 -6.24 -2.84 7.38
C ASP A 73 -5.06 -3.74 6.96
N GLY A 74 -3.99 -3.78 7.75
CA GLY A 74 -2.84 -4.63 7.55
C GLY A 74 -1.95 -4.27 6.34
N SER A 75 -2.35 -3.33 5.50
CA SER A 75 -1.62 -3.01 4.28
C SER A 75 -0.26 -2.36 4.54
N THR A 76 0.69 -2.66 3.67
CA THR A 76 2.06 -2.15 3.75
C THR A 76 2.42 -1.38 2.50
N ILE A 77 2.82 -0.13 2.66
CA ILE A 77 3.38 0.73 1.61
C ILE A 77 4.89 0.75 1.79
N ALA A 78 5.61 0.10 0.87
CA ALA A 78 7.07 0.02 0.94
C ALA A 78 7.73 1.33 0.48
N HIS A 79 8.99 1.48 0.83
CA HIS A 79 9.75 2.71 0.69
C HIS A 79 9.75 3.29 -0.74
N ARG A 80 9.82 4.63 -0.81
CA ARG A 80 9.86 5.41 -2.06
C ARG A 80 8.60 5.26 -2.93
N SER A 81 7.52 4.73 -2.40
CA SER A 81 6.27 4.66 -3.14
C SER A 81 5.53 6.00 -3.13
N GLN A 82 4.77 6.26 -4.19
CA GLN A 82 3.96 7.46 -4.35
C GLN A 82 2.49 7.09 -4.52
N ILE A 83 1.61 7.76 -3.79
CA ILE A 83 0.16 7.59 -3.89
C ILE A 83 -0.44 8.98 -4.05
N MET A 84 -0.99 9.27 -5.21
CA MET A 84 -1.48 10.60 -5.54
C MET A 84 -2.82 10.51 -6.27
N ASP A 85 -3.87 11.06 -5.69
CA ASP A 85 -5.21 11.08 -6.26
C ASP A 85 -5.48 12.30 -7.14
N SER A 86 -4.47 13.15 -7.33
CA SER A 86 -4.50 14.33 -8.20
C SER A 86 -3.23 14.46 -9.04
N ASN A 87 -3.38 14.94 -10.27
CA ASN A 87 -2.26 15.31 -11.11
C ASN A 87 -1.79 16.76 -10.89
N HIS A 88 -2.39 17.51 -9.97
CA HIS A 88 -2.16 18.93 -9.67
C HIS A 88 -2.43 19.89 -10.83
N HIS A 89 -2.28 19.47 -12.07
CA HIS A 89 -2.42 20.31 -13.26
C HIS A 89 -3.53 19.78 -14.16
N PHE A 90 -4.29 20.70 -14.74
CA PHE A 90 -5.30 20.37 -15.75
C PHE A 90 -4.66 20.21 -17.12
N VAL A 91 -5.19 19.27 -17.90
CA VAL A 91 -4.73 18.97 -19.26
C VAL A 91 -5.86 19.22 -20.25
N VAL A 92 -5.59 19.98 -21.30
CA VAL A 92 -6.54 20.20 -22.40
C VAL A 92 -6.39 19.08 -23.43
N ASN A 93 -7.47 18.39 -23.73
CA ASN A 93 -7.54 17.52 -24.91
C ASN A 93 -7.99 18.36 -26.10
N ILE A 94 -7.05 18.78 -26.96
CA ILE A 94 -7.30 19.65 -28.09
C ILE A 94 -8.25 19.01 -29.10
N ASN A 95 -8.13 17.71 -29.35
CA ASN A 95 -8.94 16.98 -30.32
C ASN A 95 -10.42 16.87 -29.90
N LYS A 96 -10.69 16.86 -28.58
CA LYS A 96 -12.03 16.79 -28.02
C LYS A 96 -12.57 18.13 -27.54
N GLY A 97 -11.72 19.16 -27.45
CA GLY A 97 -12.10 20.48 -26.91
C GLY A 97 -12.51 20.45 -25.43
N ILE A 98 -11.93 19.55 -24.61
CA ILE A 98 -12.30 19.37 -23.21
C ILE A 98 -11.10 19.43 -22.27
N ILE A 99 -11.39 19.84 -21.03
CA ILE A 99 -10.51 19.66 -19.87
C ILE A 99 -11.21 18.67 -18.95
N ALA A 100 -10.56 17.55 -18.65
CA ALA A 100 -11.11 16.55 -17.75
C ALA A 100 -10.74 16.86 -16.28
N ASN A 101 -11.49 16.27 -15.34
CA ASN A 101 -11.12 16.30 -13.92
C ASN A 101 -9.75 15.64 -13.75
N ASN A 102 -8.88 16.29 -12.99
CA ASN A 102 -7.54 15.81 -12.68
C ASN A 102 -7.44 15.08 -11.33
N MET A 103 -8.57 14.86 -10.65
CA MET A 103 -8.67 14.24 -9.35
C MET A 103 -9.59 13.02 -9.41
N SER A 104 -9.18 11.90 -8.82
CA SER A 104 -10.01 10.69 -8.71
C SER A 104 -9.60 9.89 -7.47
N PRO A 105 -10.54 9.43 -6.63
CA PRO A 105 -10.24 8.69 -5.42
C PRO A 105 -9.40 7.43 -5.68
N ILE A 106 -8.62 7.05 -4.67
CA ILE A 106 -7.83 5.81 -4.66
C ILE A 106 -8.33 4.91 -3.54
N SER A 107 -8.47 3.62 -3.82
CA SER A 107 -8.72 2.62 -2.79
C SER A 107 -7.72 1.47 -2.87
N ILE A 108 -7.14 1.12 -1.73
CA ILE A 108 -6.24 -0.01 -1.55
C ILE A 108 -6.91 -0.94 -0.54
N GLY A 109 -7.13 -2.20 -0.93
CA GLY A 109 -7.78 -3.21 -0.10
C GLY A 109 -6.95 -3.58 1.13
N LYS A 110 -7.53 -4.41 2.01
CA LYS A 110 -6.86 -4.90 3.22
C LYS A 110 -5.68 -5.81 2.87
N GLU A 111 -4.68 -5.84 3.74
CA GLU A 111 -3.53 -6.75 3.66
C GLU A 111 -2.83 -6.75 2.30
N THR A 112 -2.86 -5.59 1.64
CA THR A 112 -2.21 -5.37 0.34
C THR A 112 -0.76 -4.94 0.55
N TRP A 113 0.14 -5.53 -0.22
CA TRP A 113 1.55 -5.15 -0.21
C TRP A 113 1.91 -4.33 -1.44
N ILE A 114 2.12 -3.05 -1.25
CA ILE A 114 2.67 -2.16 -2.27
C ILE A 114 4.19 -2.20 -2.13
N CYS A 115 4.86 -2.83 -3.09
CA CYS A 115 6.32 -2.92 -3.11
C CYS A 115 6.96 -1.56 -3.39
N ASN A 116 8.25 -1.47 -3.16
CA ASN A 116 9.02 -0.23 -3.22
C ASN A 116 8.98 0.47 -4.59
N SER A 117 9.09 1.79 -4.56
CA SER A 117 9.15 2.64 -5.75
C SER A 117 7.93 2.52 -6.67
N THR A 118 6.79 2.11 -6.15
CA THR A 118 5.53 2.01 -6.89
C THR A 118 4.84 3.37 -6.94
N THR A 119 4.24 3.69 -8.08
CA THR A 119 3.40 4.88 -8.26
C THR A 119 1.94 4.46 -8.44
N ILE A 120 1.06 4.98 -7.57
CA ILE A 120 -0.39 4.77 -7.63
C ILE A 120 -1.05 6.12 -7.90
N THR A 121 -1.83 6.21 -8.96
CA THR A 121 -2.45 7.47 -9.38
C THR A 121 -3.98 7.42 -9.27
N GLY A 122 -4.59 8.59 -9.38
CA GLY A 122 -6.04 8.77 -9.23
C GLY A 122 -6.87 7.77 -10.04
N GLY A 123 -7.92 7.24 -9.42
CA GLY A 123 -8.81 6.23 -9.98
C GLY A 123 -8.34 4.78 -9.80
N ALA A 124 -7.18 4.56 -9.22
CA ALA A 124 -6.70 3.22 -8.93
C ALA A 124 -7.55 2.58 -7.81
N LYS A 125 -7.97 1.33 -8.06
CA LYS A 125 -8.57 0.47 -7.03
C LYS A 125 -7.84 -0.86 -7.03
N ILE A 126 -7.26 -1.21 -5.89
CA ILE A 126 -6.48 -2.42 -5.70
C ILE A 126 -7.25 -3.32 -4.74
N PRO A 127 -7.58 -4.57 -5.13
CA PRO A 127 -8.27 -5.51 -4.27
C PRO A 127 -7.47 -5.88 -3.02
N SER A 128 -8.10 -6.61 -2.09
CA SER A 128 -7.45 -7.09 -0.87
C SER A 128 -6.42 -8.19 -1.18
N HIS A 129 -5.48 -8.39 -0.26
CA HIS A 129 -4.45 -9.43 -0.33
C HIS A 129 -3.58 -9.42 -1.59
N CYS A 130 -3.63 -8.33 -2.37
CA CYS A 130 -2.84 -8.20 -3.59
C CYS A 130 -1.40 -7.76 -3.31
N ILE A 131 -0.51 -8.14 -4.21
CA ILE A 131 0.87 -7.65 -4.24
C ILE A 131 1.00 -6.73 -5.44
N VAL A 132 1.48 -5.51 -5.22
CA VAL A 132 1.89 -4.62 -6.31
C VAL A 132 3.40 -4.63 -6.41
N GLY A 133 3.91 -5.17 -7.50
CA GLY A 133 5.35 -5.32 -7.74
C GLY A 133 6.10 -3.98 -7.78
N SER A 134 7.37 -4.01 -7.42
CA SER A 134 8.23 -2.82 -7.40
C SER A 134 8.28 -2.10 -8.76
N ASN A 135 8.46 -0.78 -8.73
CA ASN A 135 8.55 0.08 -9.93
C ASN A 135 7.33 0.02 -10.85
N SER A 136 6.16 -0.28 -10.31
CA SER A 136 4.92 -0.36 -11.09
C SER A 136 4.18 0.99 -11.14
N LEU A 137 3.44 1.23 -12.23
CA LEU A 137 2.51 2.34 -12.37
C LEU A 137 1.08 1.82 -12.36
N VAL A 138 0.39 1.96 -11.22
CA VAL A 138 -1.02 1.60 -11.05
C VAL A 138 -1.89 2.82 -11.31
N ASN A 139 -2.54 2.84 -12.46
CA ASN A 139 -3.32 3.98 -12.94
C ASN A 139 -4.74 3.61 -13.40
N LYS A 140 -5.27 2.49 -12.93
CA LYS A 140 -6.61 2.00 -13.27
C LYS A 140 -7.26 1.19 -12.15
N ASP A 141 -8.55 0.91 -12.33
CA ASP A 141 -9.35 0.08 -11.45
C ASP A 141 -9.08 -1.41 -11.69
N PHE A 142 -8.63 -2.11 -10.65
CA PHE A 142 -8.42 -3.57 -10.62
C PHE A 142 -9.47 -4.29 -9.75
N SER A 143 -10.50 -3.60 -9.26
CA SER A 143 -11.48 -4.20 -8.33
C SER A 143 -12.23 -5.43 -8.88
N LYS A 144 -12.18 -5.67 -10.19
CA LYS A 144 -12.82 -6.81 -10.83
C LYS A 144 -11.90 -8.03 -11.00
N GLU A 145 -10.63 -7.89 -10.67
CA GLU A 145 -9.63 -8.94 -10.89
C GLU A 145 -9.61 -9.99 -9.75
N GLY A 146 -10.42 -9.77 -8.71
CA GLY A 146 -10.44 -10.61 -7.50
C GLY A 146 -9.29 -10.31 -6.54
N ASP A 147 -9.40 -10.86 -5.34
CA ASP A 147 -8.37 -10.78 -4.30
C ASP A 147 -7.21 -11.73 -4.63
N THR A 148 -6.08 -11.59 -3.93
CA THR A 148 -4.89 -12.47 -4.06
C THR A 148 -4.22 -12.45 -5.43
N CYS A 149 -3.95 -11.25 -5.97
CA CYS A 149 -3.29 -11.13 -7.27
C CYS A 149 -1.95 -10.40 -7.19
N LEU A 150 -1.06 -10.69 -8.13
CA LEU A 150 0.13 -9.90 -8.42
C LEU A 150 -0.18 -8.93 -9.55
N ILE A 151 -0.07 -7.64 -9.24
CA ILE A 151 -0.21 -6.54 -10.19
C ILE A 151 1.18 -5.93 -10.39
N ALA A 152 1.67 -5.83 -11.63
CA ALA A 152 2.99 -5.24 -11.87
C ALA A 152 3.12 -4.63 -13.26
N GLY A 153 4.15 -3.78 -13.44
CA GLY A 153 4.53 -3.20 -14.72
C GLY A 153 4.17 -1.72 -14.88
N MET A 154 4.50 -1.17 -16.04
CA MET A 154 4.35 0.25 -16.38
C MET A 154 3.78 0.41 -17.80
N PRO A 155 2.43 0.57 -17.98
CA PRO A 155 1.38 0.54 -16.95
C PRO A 155 1.16 -0.85 -16.36
N ALA A 156 0.67 -0.89 -15.12
CA ALA A 156 0.47 -2.13 -14.40
C ALA A 156 -0.64 -3.01 -14.98
N LYS A 157 -0.42 -4.32 -14.92
CA LYS A 157 -1.36 -5.38 -15.33
C LYS A 157 -1.36 -6.48 -14.27
N VAL A 158 -2.39 -7.31 -14.25
CA VAL A 158 -2.38 -8.56 -13.48
C VAL A 158 -1.38 -9.51 -14.15
N ILE A 159 -0.45 -10.02 -13.37
CA ILE A 159 0.58 -10.98 -13.80
C ILE A 159 0.12 -12.40 -13.49
N THR A 160 -0.44 -12.61 -12.30
CA THR A 160 -0.98 -13.90 -11.86
C THR A 160 -1.97 -13.70 -10.71
N ASN A 161 -2.82 -14.69 -10.51
CA ASN A 161 -3.77 -14.75 -9.40
C ASN A 161 -3.39 -15.89 -8.43
N GLY A 162 -3.99 -15.91 -7.26
CA GLY A 162 -3.78 -16.95 -6.25
C GLY A 162 -2.47 -16.82 -5.50
N ILE A 163 -1.91 -15.62 -5.42
CA ILE A 163 -0.71 -15.35 -4.59
C ILE A 163 -0.96 -14.17 -3.67
N PHE A 164 -0.43 -14.27 -2.46
CA PHE A 164 -0.50 -13.23 -1.45
C PHE A 164 0.78 -13.22 -0.60
N ARG A 165 0.99 -12.16 0.15
CA ARG A 165 2.08 -12.06 1.10
C ARG A 165 1.71 -12.76 2.41
N VAL A 166 2.62 -13.49 3.02
CA VAL A 166 2.49 -13.96 4.41
C VAL A 166 2.50 -12.75 5.35
N TYR A 167 1.47 -12.59 6.19
CA TYR A 167 1.27 -11.39 7.01
C TYR A 167 1.63 -11.55 8.48
N ASP A 168 1.67 -12.79 8.97
CA ASP A 168 2.02 -13.07 10.35
C ASP A 168 3.54 -13.13 10.52
N GLN A 169 4.07 -12.39 11.49
CA GLN A 169 5.51 -12.34 11.78
C GLN A 169 6.04 -13.69 12.25
N ASP A 170 5.26 -14.43 13.03
CA ASP A 170 5.66 -15.73 13.54
C ASP A 170 5.80 -16.75 12.39
N ASN A 171 4.90 -16.69 11.42
CA ASN A 171 4.98 -17.48 10.20
C ASN A 171 6.17 -17.06 9.31
N GLU A 172 6.44 -15.75 9.16
CA GLU A 172 7.63 -15.28 8.45
C GLU A 172 8.92 -15.77 9.12
N ASP A 173 9.00 -15.72 10.45
CA ASP A 173 10.18 -16.18 11.20
C ASP A 173 10.38 -17.72 11.10
N MET A 174 9.29 -18.47 11.13
CA MET A 174 9.29 -19.91 10.90
C MET A 174 9.81 -20.23 9.49
N LEU A 175 9.32 -19.56 8.46
CA LEU A 175 9.76 -19.74 7.08
C LEU A 175 11.23 -19.33 6.87
N ILE A 176 11.68 -18.26 7.50
CA ILE A 176 13.10 -17.86 7.50
C ILE A 176 13.98 -18.98 8.09
N ASN A 177 13.57 -19.56 9.21
CA ASN A 177 14.32 -20.67 9.83
C ASN A 177 14.29 -21.92 8.96
N TYR A 178 13.17 -22.23 8.32
CA TYR A 178 13.07 -23.35 7.38
C TYR A 178 14.04 -23.16 6.21
N PHE A 179 14.00 -22.01 5.52
CA PHE A 179 14.82 -21.76 4.34
C PHE A 179 16.30 -21.52 4.62
N ARG A 180 16.69 -21.28 5.88
CA ARG A 180 18.12 -21.31 6.28
C ARG A 180 18.74 -22.72 6.25
N ASN A 181 17.90 -23.74 6.33
CA ASN A 181 18.34 -25.15 6.44
C ASN A 181 17.84 -26.03 5.29
N CYS A 182 17.00 -25.52 4.41
CA CYS A 182 16.36 -26.29 3.34
C CYS A 182 16.03 -25.40 2.14
N ASP A 183 16.49 -25.78 0.96
CA ASP A 183 16.21 -25.06 -0.30
C ASP A 183 14.94 -25.55 -0.99
N ASN A 184 14.29 -26.62 -0.49
CA ASN A 184 13.06 -27.13 -1.07
C ASN A 184 11.89 -26.18 -0.76
N PRO A 185 10.90 -26.05 -1.66
CA PRO A 185 9.68 -25.31 -1.39
C PRO A 185 8.98 -25.81 -0.11
N TYR A 186 8.49 -24.89 0.69
CA TYR A 186 7.65 -25.21 1.84
C TYR A 186 6.23 -25.52 1.36
N SER A 187 5.73 -26.70 1.69
CA SER A 187 4.37 -27.11 1.31
C SER A 187 3.36 -26.53 2.28
N VAL A 188 2.39 -25.77 1.77
CA VAL A 188 1.28 -25.18 2.54
C VAL A 188 0.06 -26.08 2.41
N LYS A 189 -0.62 -26.36 3.51
CA LYS A 189 -1.91 -27.05 3.50
C LYS A 189 -3.03 -26.02 3.37
N ASP A 190 -4.14 -26.42 2.76
CA ASP A 190 -5.30 -25.54 2.57
C ASP A 190 -5.84 -24.97 3.88
N GLU A 191 -5.77 -25.74 4.98
CA GLU A 191 -6.18 -25.32 6.33
C GLU A 191 -5.32 -24.20 6.92
N ASP A 192 -4.07 -24.03 6.47
CA ASP A 192 -3.13 -23.02 6.97
C ASP A 192 -3.25 -21.68 6.20
N ILE A 193 -3.87 -21.70 5.02
CA ILE A 193 -3.97 -20.53 4.14
C ILE A 193 -4.62 -19.32 4.83
N PRO A 194 -5.77 -19.43 5.55
CA PRO A 194 -6.38 -18.29 6.22
C PRO A 194 -5.46 -17.63 7.26
N SER A 195 -4.72 -18.44 8.02
CA SER A 195 -3.75 -17.94 9.01
C SER A 195 -2.61 -17.18 8.32
N LEU A 196 -2.08 -17.72 7.23
CA LEU A 196 -1.02 -17.09 6.44
C LEU A 196 -1.48 -15.78 5.78
N MET A 197 -2.77 -15.65 5.49
CA MET A 197 -3.39 -14.43 4.97
C MET A 197 -3.66 -13.37 6.05
N GLY A 198 -3.38 -13.64 7.32
CA GLY A 198 -3.70 -12.76 8.43
C GLY A 198 -5.19 -12.75 8.81
N GLU A 199 -5.96 -13.67 8.28
CA GLU A 199 -7.34 -13.90 8.70
C GLU A 199 -7.30 -14.65 10.03
N SER A 200 -7.40 -13.90 11.14
CA SER A 200 -7.55 -14.53 12.46
C SER A 200 -8.78 -15.42 12.42
N ASN A 201 -8.61 -16.69 12.75
CA ASN A 201 -9.71 -17.54 13.15
C ASN A 201 -10.32 -16.95 14.43
N THR A 202 -11.23 -16.00 14.27
CA THR A 202 -12.17 -15.65 15.33
C THR A 202 -13.18 -16.79 15.33
N LEU A 203 -12.76 -17.93 15.86
CA LEU A 203 -13.70 -18.91 16.35
C LEU A 203 -14.36 -18.28 17.57
N ILE A 204 -15.62 -17.88 17.39
CA ILE A 204 -16.58 -17.46 18.43
C ILE A 204 -16.77 -18.61 19.41
#